data_7979a93d7d96ce436ab86b1d65c18e73
#
_entry.id   7979a93d7d96ce436ab86b1d65c18e73
#
_cell.length_a   1.000
_cell.length_b   1.000
_cell.length_c   1.000
_cell.angle_alpha   90.00
_cell.angle_beta   90.00
_cell.angle_gamma   90.00
#
_symmetry.space_group_name_H-M   'P 1'
#
loop_
_entity.id
_entity.type
_entity.pdbx_description
1 polymer ?
#
loop_
_entity_poly.entity_id
_entity_poly.type
_entity_poly.pdbx_seq_one_letter_code
_entity_poly.pdbx_strand_id
1 'polypeptide(L)'
;MDSGAPLSTETNKIPAAIKNEISAKAPSEHQLNVCLAGSGGGHLRQLFDLEPAVAGHRCFFVSEDTALSRSISEKHRVYYLPHFALGQARLGAPIKMALAGIRGLFQSAAIVWREKPDVLITTGAGAVFFPLVWARLFGAKVVVIESFARFDKPSVFGRLTARLAHRKVVQSAGLAKYWPDAAVFDPLKLLDIVPPVKRHFVLATVGAILPFDRMVEMVADLKGRGLIPEDLLIQTGVGGAVPDGIETVETLSFDEIQSALKHADIVICHGGSGSLITALRQGCRVVAVPRLFEKGEVYDNHQSEITQAFAERGLICVANTADELAAALVEVRGKPPVPATSDPSALVEHLKSLLAQWSSESQSSGKLSVTA
;
A
#
# COMPACT_ATOMS: atom_id res chain seq x y z
N MET A 1 -37.43 -48.40 46.13
CA MET A 1 -38.10 -48.86 44.91
C MET A 1 -38.31 -47.63 44.05
N ASP A 2 -37.45 -47.42 43.13
CA ASP A 2 -37.82 -47.05 41.76
C ASP A 2 -36.53 -47.09 40.89
N SER A 3 -36.68 -47.79 39.81
CA SER A 3 -35.61 -48.18 38.90
C SER A 3 -35.50 -47.14 37.80
N GLY A 4 -34.39 -46.39 37.77
CA GLY A 4 -34.04 -45.52 36.65
C GLY A 4 -33.23 -46.28 35.60
N ALA A 5 -33.82 -46.52 34.41
CA ALA A 5 -33.13 -47.08 33.28
C ALA A 5 -32.16 -46.09 32.63
N PRO A 6 -31.01 -46.51 32.08
CA PRO A 6 -30.08 -45.61 31.41
C PRO A 6 -30.54 -45.28 29.96
N LEU A 7 -30.55 -43.97 29.65
CA LEU A 7 -30.73 -43.46 28.28
C LEU A 7 -29.59 -43.91 27.38
N SER A 8 -29.88 -44.67 26.32
CA SER A 8 -29.01 -45.04 25.28
C SER A 8 -28.64 -43.82 24.42
N THR A 9 -27.37 -43.44 24.39
CA THR A 9 -26.82 -42.48 23.46
C THR A 9 -26.64 -43.15 22.09
N GLU A 10 -27.60 -42.94 21.16
CA GLU A 10 -27.43 -43.24 19.76
C GLU A 10 -26.38 -42.28 19.16
N THR A 11 -25.17 -42.78 18.93
CA THR A 11 -24.14 -42.13 18.14
C THR A 11 -24.60 -42.11 16.69
N ASN A 12 -24.99 -40.94 16.20
CA ASN A 12 -25.37 -40.66 14.82
C ASN A 12 -24.12 -40.88 13.92
N LYS A 13 -23.96 -42.10 13.40
CA LYS A 13 -22.89 -42.46 12.45
C LYS A 13 -23.25 -41.91 11.08
N ILE A 14 -22.52 -40.88 10.64
CA ILE A 14 -22.60 -40.35 9.28
C ILE A 14 -22.32 -41.50 8.31
N PRO A 15 -23.22 -41.77 7.33
CA PRO A 15 -23.06 -42.85 6.35
C PRO A 15 -21.73 -42.73 5.58
N ALA A 16 -21.09 -43.86 5.32
CA ALA A 16 -19.79 -43.90 4.62
C ALA A 16 -19.82 -43.25 3.23
N ALA A 17 -20.98 -43.25 2.56
CA ALA A 17 -21.19 -42.56 1.29
C ALA A 17 -21.00 -41.03 1.41
N ILE A 18 -21.52 -40.41 2.49
CA ILE A 18 -21.38 -38.97 2.74
C ILE A 18 -19.92 -38.64 3.14
N LYS A 19 -19.22 -39.54 3.84
CA LYS A 19 -17.80 -39.39 4.09
C LYS A 19 -16.94 -39.43 2.83
N ASN A 20 -17.32 -40.21 1.85
CA ASN A 20 -16.62 -40.30 0.56
C ASN A 20 -16.89 -39.08 -0.33
N GLU A 21 -18.09 -38.48 -0.29
CA GLU A 21 -18.36 -37.23 -1.00
C GLU A 21 -17.66 -36.01 -0.38
N ILE A 22 -17.51 -35.96 0.95
CA ILE A 22 -16.75 -34.90 1.65
C ILE A 22 -15.22 -35.08 1.43
N SER A 23 -14.78 -36.30 1.08
CA SER A 23 -13.38 -36.63 0.78
C SER A 23 -13.05 -36.57 -0.72
N ALA A 24 -13.97 -36.17 -1.57
CA ALA A 24 -13.65 -35.81 -2.94
C ALA A 24 -12.83 -34.53 -2.93
N LYS A 25 -11.51 -34.71 -2.71
CA LYS A 25 -10.47 -33.68 -2.79
C LYS A 25 -10.65 -33.01 -4.16
N ALA A 26 -11.02 -31.71 -4.15
CA ALA A 26 -10.95 -30.90 -5.34
C ALA A 26 -9.60 -31.19 -6.05
N PRO A 27 -9.55 -31.28 -7.39
CA PRO A 27 -8.32 -31.58 -8.10
C PRO A 27 -7.25 -30.65 -7.55
N SER A 28 -6.12 -31.21 -7.11
CA SER A 28 -5.04 -30.43 -6.48
C SER A 28 -4.59 -29.40 -7.51
N GLU A 29 -5.02 -28.16 -7.34
CA GLU A 29 -4.57 -27.05 -8.17
C GLU A 29 -3.05 -27.02 -8.11
N HIS A 30 -2.40 -26.85 -9.26
CA HIS A 30 -0.95 -26.73 -9.31
C HIS A 30 -0.53 -25.50 -8.51
N GLN A 31 0.28 -25.72 -7.47
CA GLN A 31 0.74 -24.64 -6.60
C GLN A 31 1.76 -23.77 -7.32
N LEU A 32 1.37 -22.55 -7.70
CA LEU A 32 2.26 -21.58 -8.31
C LEU A 32 3.27 -21.02 -7.31
N ASN A 33 4.43 -20.58 -7.80
CA ASN A 33 5.40 -19.80 -7.05
C ASN A 33 5.25 -18.31 -7.39
N VAL A 34 4.70 -17.52 -6.49
CA VAL A 34 4.32 -16.13 -6.72
C VAL A 34 5.32 -15.18 -6.07
N CYS A 35 5.91 -14.29 -6.87
CA CYS A 35 6.75 -13.19 -6.41
C CYS A 35 5.89 -11.93 -6.23
N LEU A 36 5.84 -11.39 -5.02
CA LEU A 36 5.26 -10.08 -4.72
C LEU A 36 6.37 -9.03 -4.64
N ALA A 37 6.46 -8.13 -5.63
CA ALA A 37 7.55 -7.20 -5.78
C ALA A 37 7.08 -5.74 -5.67
N GLY A 38 7.60 -5.00 -4.67
CA GLY A 38 7.29 -3.59 -4.44
C GLY A 38 8.39 -2.90 -3.65
N SER A 39 8.64 -1.61 -3.90
CA SER A 39 9.56 -0.85 -3.05
C SER A 39 8.98 -0.66 -1.65
N GLY A 40 9.79 -0.18 -0.72
CA GLY A 40 9.35 0.14 0.64
C GLY A 40 8.18 1.12 0.71
N GLY A 41 7.60 1.28 1.89
CA GLY A 41 6.49 2.21 2.13
C GLY A 41 5.15 1.77 1.53
N GLY A 42 4.45 2.68 0.86
CA GLY A 42 3.08 2.47 0.36
C GLY A 42 2.93 1.34 -0.65
N HIS A 43 3.92 1.14 -1.51
CA HIS A 43 3.92 0.04 -2.50
C HIS A 43 3.95 -1.33 -1.84
N LEU A 44 4.84 -1.52 -0.86
CA LEU A 44 4.93 -2.78 -0.12
C LEU A 44 3.69 -3.01 0.75
N ARG A 45 3.16 -1.96 1.37
CA ARG A 45 1.91 -2.04 2.15
C ARG A 45 0.76 -2.52 1.27
N GLN A 46 0.62 -1.95 0.08
CA GLN A 46 -0.41 -2.34 -0.87
C GLN A 46 -0.26 -3.80 -1.33
N LEU A 47 0.97 -4.27 -1.57
CA LEU A 47 1.21 -5.69 -1.88
C LEU A 47 0.84 -6.61 -0.72
N PHE A 48 1.13 -6.20 0.51
CA PHE A 48 0.77 -6.96 1.69
C PHE A 48 -0.76 -7.07 1.86
N ASP A 49 -1.49 -6.00 1.53
CA ASP A 49 -2.96 -6.03 1.52
C ASP A 49 -3.53 -6.98 0.43
N LEU A 50 -2.72 -7.37 -0.57
CA LEU A 50 -3.07 -8.37 -1.60
C LEU A 50 -2.62 -9.80 -1.26
N GLU A 51 -1.98 -10.04 -0.11
CA GLU A 51 -1.55 -11.37 0.34
C GLU A 51 -2.68 -12.42 0.28
N PRO A 52 -3.95 -12.10 0.64
CA PRO A 52 -5.05 -13.06 0.52
C PRO A 52 -5.29 -13.60 -0.90
N ALA A 53 -4.82 -12.88 -1.92
CA ALA A 53 -4.95 -13.35 -3.31
C ALA A 53 -4.02 -14.52 -3.63
N VAL A 54 -2.92 -14.67 -2.92
CA VAL A 54 -1.91 -15.72 -3.14
C VAL A 54 -2.02 -16.87 -2.12
N ALA A 55 -3.07 -16.86 -1.28
CA ALA A 55 -3.33 -17.92 -0.34
C ALA A 55 -3.48 -19.27 -1.09
N GLY A 56 -2.78 -20.31 -0.63
CA GLY A 56 -2.72 -21.61 -1.30
C GLY A 56 -1.58 -21.76 -2.33
N HIS A 57 -0.88 -20.69 -2.66
CA HIS A 57 0.32 -20.69 -3.50
C HIS A 57 1.59 -20.51 -2.67
N ARG A 58 2.75 -20.84 -3.22
CA ARG A 58 4.03 -20.46 -2.62
C ARG A 58 4.24 -18.99 -2.89
N CYS A 59 4.66 -18.22 -1.87
CA CYS A 59 4.83 -16.78 -1.98
C CYS A 59 6.16 -16.33 -1.38
N PHE A 60 6.80 -15.36 -2.02
CA PHE A 60 7.92 -14.62 -1.49
C PHE A 60 7.86 -13.14 -1.91
N PHE A 61 8.49 -12.30 -1.12
CA PHE A 61 8.53 -10.86 -1.36
C PHE A 61 9.90 -10.42 -1.87
N VAL A 62 9.89 -9.40 -2.73
CA VAL A 62 11.10 -8.66 -3.16
C VAL A 62 10.86 -7.17 -2.88
N SER A 63 11.67 -6.58 -2.02
CA SER A 63 11.49 -5.19 -1.57
C SER A 63 12.81 -4.54 -1.17
N GLU A 64 12.74 -3.27 -0.79
CA GLU A 64 13.83 -2.56 -0.12
C GLU A 64 13.86 -2.90 1.37
N ASP A 65 15.02 -2.73 2.01
CA ASP A 65 15.16 -2.93 3.46
C ASP A 65 14.55 -1.77 4.24
N THR A 66 13.37 -1.98 4.78
CA THR A 66 12.58 -1.02 5.54
C THR A 66 11.99 -1.68 6.79
N ALA A 67 11.51 -0.89 7.75
CA ALA A 67 10.86 -1.45 8.94
C ALA A 67 9.67 -2.36 8.57
N LEU A 68 8.86 -1.98 7.58
CA LEU A 68 7.73 -2.78 7.10
C LEU A 68 8.20 -4.10 6.47
N SER A 69 9.22 -4.09 5.61
CA SER A 69 9.72 -5.31 4.97
C SER A 69 10.36 -6.27 5.98
N ARG A 70 11.00 -5.74 7.02
CA ARG A 70 11.53 -6.55 8.14
C ARG A 70 10.41 -7.21 8.94
N SER A 71 9.32 -6.49 9.23
CA SER A 71 8.14 -7.08 9.90
C SER A 71 7.49 -8.18 9.04
N ILE A 72 7.40 -7.99 7.71
CA ILE A 72 6.90 -9.02 6.80
C ILE A 72 7.84 -10.26 6.81
N SER A 73 9.15 -10.06 6.96
CA SER A 73 10.13 -11.16 6.96
C SER A 73 9.99 -12.12 8.14
N GLU A 74 9.27 -11.75 9.18
CA GLU A 74 8.95 -12.64 10.31
C GLU A 74 8.01 -13.80 9.90
N LYS A 75 7.19 -13.59 8.87
CA LYS A 75 6.19 -14.57 8.41
C LYS A 75 6.42 -15.07 7.00
N HIS A 76 7.10 -14.29 6.17
CA HIS A 76 7.31 -14.57 4.75
C HIS A 76 8.78 -14.50 4.38
N ARG A 77 9.16 -15.19 3.32
CA ARG A 77 10.48 -15.05 2.73
C ARG A 77 10.56 -13.70 2.02
N VAL A 78 11.52 -12.85 2.41
CA VAL A 78 11.74 -11.51 1.83
C VAL A 78 13.16 -11.41 1.30
N TYR A 79 13.31 -10.92 0.09
CA TYR A 79 14.59 -10.55 -0.54
C TYR A 79 14.73 -9.05 -0.60
N TYR A 80 15.85 -8.54 -0.11
CA TYR A 80 16.11 -7.12 -0.06
C TYR A 80 16.93 -6.67 -1.26
N LEU A 81 16.52 -5.56 -1.87
CA LEU A 81 17.22 -4.89 -2.96
C LEU A 81 17.69 -3.50 -2.50
N PRO A 82 18.76 -2.96 -3.11
CA PRO A 82 19.18 -1.60 -2.84
C PRO A 82 18.10 -0.61 -3.30
N HIS A 83 18.00 0.49 -2.56
CA HIS A 83 17.11 1.58 -2.95
C HIS A 83 17.56 2.16 -4.29
N PHE A 84 16.68 2.10 -5.28
CA PHE A 84 16.89 2.60 -6.63
C PHE A 84 15.67 3.39 -7.10
N ALA A 85 15.85 4.69 -7.29
CA ALA A 85 14.83 5.58 -7.83
C ALA A 85 15.45 6.59 -8.78
N LEU A 86 14.87 6.80 -9.96
CA LEU A 86 15.37 7.77 -10.94
C LEU A 86 15.43 9.21 -10.39
N GLY A 87 14.59 9.52 -9.41
CA GLY A 87 14.61 10.80 -8.70
C GLY A 87 15.89 11.07 -7.91
N GLN A 88 16.68 10.04 -7.53
CA GLN A 88 17.96 10.25 -6.83
C GLN A 88 18.97 11.05 -7.69
N ALA A 89 18.96 10.82 -9.00
CA ALA A 89 19.83 11.61 -9.91
C ALA A 89 19.46 13.09 -9.93
N ARG A 90 18.16 13.40 -9.85
CA ARG A 90 17.63 14.78 -9.82
C ARG A 90 17.94 15.49 -8.49
N LEU A 91 18.07 14.73 -7.40
CA LEU A 91 18.45 15.24 -6.08
C LEU A 91 19.99 15.21 -5.84
N GLY A 92 20.79 15.15 -6.91
CA GLY A 92 22.25 15.29 -6.84
C GLY A 92 23.05 14.03 -6.51
N ALA A 93 22.43 12.84 -6.56
CA ALA A 93 23.11 11.57 -6.26
C ALA A 93 23.14 10.57 -7.46
N PRO A 94 23.58 10.98 -8.68
CA PRO A 94 23.51 10.12 -9.87
C PRO A 94 24.44 8.91 -9.77
N ILE A 95 25.63 9.06 -9.19
CA ILE A 95 26.61 7.94 -9.03
C ILE A 95 26.06 6.90 -8.06
N LYS A 96 25.49 7.32 -6.93
CA LYS A 96 24.88 6.42 -5.95
C LYS A 96 23.73 5.64 -6.58
N MET A 97 22.90 6.33 -7.38
CA MET A 97 21.81 5.71 -8.13
C MET A 97 22.33 4.66 -9.14
N ALA A 98 23.37 4.98 -9.93
CA ALA A 98 23.93 4.06 -10.90
C ALA A 98 24.51 2.79 -10.25
N LEU A 99 25.26 2.94 -9.15
CA LEU A 99 25.80 1.80 -8.38
C LEU A 99 24.68 0.93 -7.79
N ALA A 100 23.65 1.56 -7.24
CA ALA A 100 22.47 0.84 -6.73
C ALA A 100 21.74 0.09 -7.85
N GLY A 101 21.61 0.70 -9.04
CA GLY A 101 21.03 0.08 -10.22
C GLY A 101 21.81 -1.15 -10.70
N ILE A 102 23.13 -1.05 -10.83
CA ILE A 102 24.00 -2.18 -11.21
C ILE A 102 23.89 -3.32 -10.19
N ARG A 103 24.00 -3.00 -8.90
CA ARG A 103 23.84 -4.00 -7.83
C ARG A 103 22.46 -4.66 -7.87
N GLY A 104 21.40 -3.87 -8.03
CA GLY A 104 20.03 -4.34 -8.13
C GLY A 104 19.81 -5.24 -9.34
N LEU A 105 20.42 -4.93 -10.49
CA LEU A 105 20.35 -5.73 -11.72
C LEU A 105 20.86 -7.17 -11.47
N PHE A 106 22.08 -7.33 -10.95
CA PHE A 106 22.66 -8.66 -10.73
C PHE A 106 22.02 -9.40 -9.56
N GLN A 107 21.70 -8.70 -8.48
CA GLN A 107 21.06 -9.30 -7.31
C GLN A 107 19.67 -9.84 -7.65
N SER A 108 18.87 -9.07 -8.41
CA SER A 108 17.56 -9.50 -8.86
C SER A 108 17.62 -10.68 -9.84
N ALA A 109 18.61 -10.72 -10.73
CA ALA A 109 18.85 -11.88 -11.61
C ALA A 109 19.07 -13.16 -10.79
N ALA A 110 19.94 -13.11 -9.78
CA ALA A 110 20.22 -14.25 -8.90
C ALA A 110 18.97 -14.69 -8.12
N ILE A 111 18.18 -13.75 -7.61
CA ILE A 111 16.92 -14.05 -6.88
C ILE A 111 15.94 -14.77 -7.82
N VAL A 112 15.65 -14.19 -8.99
CA VAL A 112 14.67 -14.73 -9.94
C VAL A 112 15.12 -16.08 -10.48
N TRP A 113 16.41 -16.25 -10.79
CA TRP A 113 16.97 -17.53 -11.25
C TRP A 113 16.86 -18.64 -10.19
N ARG A 114 17.09 -18.29 -8.92
CA ARG A 114 16.99 -19.24 -7.79
C ARG A 114 15.55 -19.60 -7.48
N GLU A 115 14.67 -18.60 -7.37
CA GLU A 115 13.27 -18.80 -6.96
C GLU A 115 12.38 -19.28 -8.09
N LYS A 116 12.71 -18.96 -9.36
CA LYS A 116 11.94 -19.35 -10.56
C LYS A 116 10.43 -19.08 -10.38
N PRO A 117 10.02 -17.82 -10.17
CA PRO A 117 8.61 -17.52 -10.01
C PRO A 117 7.81 -17.88 -11.26
N ASP A 118 6.64 -18.47 -11.08
CA ASP A 118 5.66 -18.66 -12.16
C ASP A 118 4.92 -17.36 -12.46
N VAL A 119 4.71 -16.55 -11.42
CA VAL A 119 4.01 -15.27 -11.50
C VAL A 119 4.76 -14.21 -10.70
N LEU A 120 4.88 -13.01 -11.27
CA LEU A 120 5.32 -11.81 -10.55
C LEU A 120 4.20 -10.78 -10.54
N ILE A 121 3.79 -10.34 -9.34
CA ILE A 121 2.82 -9.27 -9.12
C ILE A 121 3.56 -8.08 -8.52
N THR A 122 3.40 -6.89 -9.09
CA THR A 122 4.09 -5.69 -8.63
C THR A 122 3.18 -4.48 -8.59
N THR A 123 3.34 -3.66 -7.55
CA THR A 123 2.76 -2.32 -7.43
C THR A 123 3.73 -1.22 -7.88
N GLY A 124 4.94 -1.60 -8.28
CA GLY A 124 5.89 -0.70 -8.91
C GLY A 124 7.02 -0.20 -8.02
N ALA A 125 7.59 0.89 -8.48
CA ALA A 125 8.77 1.62 -8.07
C ALA A 125 10.11 1.09 -8.63
N GLY A 126 11.15 1.95 -8.59
CA GLY A 126 12.41 1.71 -9.30
C GLY A 126 13.14 0.43 -8.89
N ALA A 127 13.19 0.13 -7.60
CA ALA A 127 13.92 -1.04 -7.07
C ALA A 127 13.45 -2.37 -7.67
N VAL A 128 12.17 -2.49 -8.04
CA VAL A 128 11.59 -3.74 -8.55
C VAL A 128 11.50 -3.81 -10.08
N PHE A 129 12.07 -2.84 -10.78
CA PHE A 129 12.13 -2.85 -12.23
C PHE A 129 12.94 -4.05 -12.77
N PHE A 130 14.12 -4.29 -12.23
CA PHE A 130 14.97 -5.40 -12.68
C PHE A 130 14.42 -6.78 -12.34
N PRO A 131 13.87 -7.05 -11.13
CA PRO A 131 13.16 -8.31 -10.87
C PRO A 131 12.05 -8.60 -11.87
N LEU A 132 11.25 -7.60 -12.25
CA LEU A 132 10.20 -7.75 -13.24
C LEU A 132 10.77 -8.13 -14.61
N VAL A 133 11.82 -7.45 -15.06
CA VAL A 133 12.48 -7.75 -16.35
C VAL A 133 12.99 -9.19 -16.38
N TRP A 134 13.71 -9.61 -15.34
CA TRP A 134 14.24 -10.98 -15.26
C TRP A 134 13.13 -12.02 -15.16
N ALA A 135 12.11 -11.80 -14.34
CA ALA A 135 10.96 -12.70 -14.23
C ALA A 135 10.28 -12.88 -15.60
N ARG A 136 10.08 -11.78 -16.33
CA ARG A 136 9.51 -11.83 -17.69
C ARG A 136 10.37 -12.60 -18.68
N LEU A 137 11.70 -12.38 -18.63
CA LEU A 137 12.67 -13.09 -19.50
C LEU A 137 12.77 -14.58 -19.18
N PHE A 138 12.60 -14.97 -17.92
CA PHE A 138 12.61 -16.38 -17.50
C PHE A 138 11.22 -17.05 -17.59
N GLY A 139 10.26 -16.41 -18.24
CA GLY A 139 8.98 -17.00 -18.58
C GLY A 139 7.85 -16.80 -17.56
N ALA A 140 8.08 -16.07 -16.48
CA ALA A 140 7.02 -15.76 -15.52
C ALA A 140 5.90 -14.92 -16.15
N LYS A 141 4.67 -15.17 -15.72
CA LYS A 141 3.55 -14.26 -15.99
C LYS A 141 3.73 -13.00 -15.13
N VAL A 142 3.47 -11.83 -15.68
CA VAL A 142 3.67 -10.54 -14.99
C VAL A 142 2.36 -9.79 -14.87
N VAL A 143 2.02 -9.38 -13.66
CA VAL A 143 0.92 -8.46 -13.35
C VAL A 143 1.51 -7.14 -12.86
N VAL A 144 1.20 -6.05 -13.54
CA VAL A 144 1.58 -4.71 -13.12
C VAL A 144 0.34 -3.99 -12.61
N ILE A 145 0.37 -3.61 -11.34
CA ILE A 145 -0.65 -2.82 -10.68
C ILE A 145 -0.11 -1.40 -10.55
N GLU A 146 -0.75 -0.43 -11.19
CA GLU A 146 -0.35 0.98 -11.04
C GLU A 146 -0.63 1.45 -9.62
N SER A 147 0.23 2.32 -9.11
CA SER A 147 0.13 2.84 -7.75
C SER A 147 -1.22 3.49 -7.47
N PHE A 148 -1.78 3.25 -6.29
CA PHE A 148 -2.97 3.93 -5.77
C PHE A 148 -2.80 5.46 -5.69
N ALA A 149 -1.56 5.95 -5.63
CA ALA A 149 -1.25 7.38 -5.61
C ALA A 149 -1.29 8.04 -7.01
N ARG A 150 -1.68 7.29 -8.06
CA ARG A 150 -1.78 7.79 -9.44
C ARG A 150 -3.22 7.82 -9.91
N PHE A 151 -3.68 8.99 -10.37
CA PHE A 151 -5.05 9.21 -10.80
C PHE A 151 -5.14 9.62 -12.27
N ASP A 152 -4.29 10.53 -12.72
CA ASP A 152 -4.39 11.15 -14.04
C ASP A 152 -3.37 10.64 -15.05
N LYS A 153 -2.17 10.30 -14.60
CA LYS A 153 -1.05 9.86 -15.44
C LYS A 153 -0.34 8.66 -14.84
N PRO A 154 0.01 7.64 -15.65
CA PRO A 154 0.77 6.51 -15.16
C PRO A 154 2.17 6.94 -14.67
N SER A 155 2.68 6.24 -13.67
CA SER A 155 4.05 6.39 -13.19
C SER A 155 5.08 6.11 -14.31
N VAL A 156 6.31 6.59 -14.13
CA VAL A 156 7.42 6.22 -15.04
C VAL A 156 7.60 4.72 -15.07
N PHE A 157 7.53 4.06 -13.92
CA PHE A 157 7.60 2.61 -13.80
C PHE A 157 6.50 1.94 -14.63
N GLY A 158 5.24 2.33 -14.44
CA GLY A 158 4.11 1.77 -15.18
C GLY A 158 4.26 1.92 -16.69
N ARG A 159 4.69 3.09 -17.19
CA ARG A 159 4.93 3.33 -18.61
C ARG A 159 6.02 2.44 -19.21
N LEU A 160 7.12 2.22 -18.47
CA LEU A 160 8.22 1.37 -18.91
C LEU A 160 7.86 -0.11 -18.90
N THR A 161 7.06 -0.55 -17.92
CA THR A 161 6.75 -1.97 -17.71
C THR A 161 5.44 -2.43 -18.36
N ALA A 162 4.60 -1.51 -18.84
CA ALA A 162 3.31 -1.82 -19.46
C ALA A 162 3.40 -2.83 -20.61
N ARG A 163 4.48 -2.78 -21.42
CA ARG A 163 4.72 -3.72 -22.54
C ARG A 163 5.24 -5.09 -22.09
N LEU A 164 5.75 -5.18 -20.87
CA LEU A 164 6.22 -6.43 -20.27
C LEU A 164 5.13 -7.16 -19.50
N ALA A 165 4.06 -6.46 -19.13
CA ALA A 165 2.95 -6.99 -18.35
C ALA A 165 2.05 -7.90 -19.20
N HIS A 166 1.68 -9.06 -18.65
CA HIS A 166 0.63 -9.92 -19.19
C HIS A 166 -0.76 -9.43 -18.78
N ARG A 167 -0.86 -8.83 -17.61
CA ARG A 167 -2.05 -8.14 -17.11
C ARG A 167 -1.66 -6.82 -16.48
N LYS A 168 -2.47 -5.81 -16.74
CA LYS A 168 -2.35 -4.46 -16.17
C LYS A 168 -3.57 -4.17 -15.33
N VAL A 169 -3.33 -3.58 -14.18
CA VAL A 169 -4.37 -3.11 -13.27
C VAL A 169 -4.14 -1.64 -13.00
N VAL A 170 -5.18 -0.84 -13.08
CA VAL A 170 -5.19 0.56 -12.67
C VAL A 170 -6.17 0.75 -11.52
N GLN A 171 -5.88 1.71 -10.66
CA GLN A 171 -6.66 1.97 -9.45
C GLN A 171 -7.46 3.27 -9.53
N SER A 172 -7.49 3.86 -10.72
CA SER A 172 -8.33 5.01 -11.05
C SER A 172 -8.83 4.88 -12.48
N ALA A 173 -10.11 5.20 -12.71
CA ALA A 173 -10.70 5.22 -14.03
C ALA A 173 -9.99 6.21 -14.99
N GLY A 174 -9.42 7.30 -14.46
CA GLY A 174 -8.66 8.27 -15.24
C GLY A 174 -7.42 7.69 -15.93
N LEU A 175 -6.89 6.57 -15.43
CA LEU A 175 -5.74 5.88 -16.02
C LEU A 175 -6.11 4.92 -17.16
N ALA A 176 -7.36 4.48 -17.26
CA ALA A 176 -7.82 3.53 -18.27
C ALA A 176 -7.58 4.07 -19.71
N LYS A 177 -7.58 5.37 -19.89
CA LYS A 177 -7.27 6.00 -21.20
C LYS A 177 -5.85 5.69 -21.71
N TYR A 178 -4.89 5.40 -20.81
CA TYR A 178 -3.52 5.06 -21.20
C TYR A 178 -3.34 3.56 -21.45
N TRP A 179 -4.16 2.74 -20.80
CA TRP A 179 -4.13 1.29 -20.92
C TRP A 179 -5.55 0.74 -21.05
N PRO A 180 -6.14 0.79 -22.26
CA PRO A 180 -7.53 0.39 -22.49
C PRO A 180 -7.83 -1.07 -22.12
N ASP A 181 -6.80 -1.93 -22.10
CA ASP A 181 -6.88 -3.33 -21.71
C ASP A 181 -6.60 -3.59 -20.22
N ALA A 182 -6.43 -2.54 -19.42
CA ALA A 182 -6.23 -2.67 -17.99
C ALA A 182 -7.57 -2.91 -17.26
N ALA A 183 -7.54 -3.80 -16.26
CA ALA A 183 -8.64 -3.90 -15.31
C ALA A 183 -8.62 -2.70 -14.35
N VAL A 184 -9.78 -2.14 -14.04
CA VAL A 184 -9.91 -0.96 -13.18
C VAL A 184 -10.48 -1.39 -11.82
N PHE A 185 -9.74 -1.11 -10.75
CA PHE A 185 -10.17 -1.37 -9.37
C PHE A 185 -9.84 -0.16 -8.51
N ASP A 186 -10.82 0.72 -8.29
CA ASP A 186 -10.69 1.83 -7.33
C ASP A 186 -10.87 1.26 -5.91
N PRO A 187 -9.83 1.23 -5.08
CA PRO A 187 -9.94 0.68 -3.74
C PRO A 187 -10.55 1.67 -2.74
N LEU A 188 -10.75 2.93 -3.11
CA LEU A 188 -11.27 3.94 -2.19
C LEU A 188 -12.74 3.69 -1.93
N LYS A 189 -13.09 3.51 -0.63
CA LYS A 189 -14.44 3.23 -0.18
C LYS A 189 -14.84 4.17 0.94
N LEU A 190 -15.96 4.85 0.77
CA LEU A 190 -16.59 5.60 1.85
C LEU A 190 -17.14 4.62 2.91
N LEU A 191 -16.99 4.98 4.17
CA LEU A 191 -17.51 4.19 5.28
C LEU A 191 -18.82 4.83 5.74
N ASP A 192 -19.89 4.04 5.74
CA ASP A 192 -21.18 4.43 6.32
C ASP A 192 -21.16 4.13 7.83
N ILE A 193 -20.39 4.94 8.57
CA ILE A 193 -20.25 4.85 10.02
C ILE A 193 -20.44 6.22 10.64
N VAL A 194 -20.96 6.24 11.86
CA VAL A 194 -20.95 7.45 12.69
C VAL A 194 -19.52 7.69 13.17
N PRO A 195 -18.89 8.81 12.83
CA PRO A 195 -17.54 9.11 13.28
C PRO A 195 -17.47 9.10 14.82
N PRO A 196 -16.39 8.57 15.42
CA PRO A 196 -16.23 8.58 16.85
C PRO A 196 -16.11 10.02 17.38
N VAL A 197 -16.55 10.24 18.61
CA VAL A 197 -16.35 11.53 19.29
C VAL A 197 -14.84 11.75 19.47
N LYS A 198 -14.36 12.88 19.01
CA LYS A 198 -12.95 13.28 19.05
C LYS A 198 -12.69 14.28 20.17
N ARG A 199 -11.41 14.38 20.57
CA ARG A 199 -10.95 15.44 21.48
C ARG A 199 -10.70 16.71 20.65
N HIS A 200 -10.63 17.85 21.31
CA HIS A 200 -10.20 19.12 20.72
C HIS A 200 -8.66 19.10 20.53
N PHE A 201 -8.21 18.26 19.61
CA PHE A 201 -6.81 17.89 19.42
C PHE A 201 -6.44 17.81 17.95
N VAL A 202 -5.33 18.43 17.58
CA VAL A 202 -4.70 18.40 16.24
C VAL A 202 -3.44 17.53 16.29
N LEU A 203 -3.36 16.57 15.41
CA LEU A 203 -2.13 15.83 15.14
C LEU A 203 -1.54 16.31 13.82
N ALA A 204 -0.31 16.85 13.85
CA ALA A 204 0.47 17.12 12.66
C ALA A 204 1.52 16.00 12.45
N THR A 205 1.59 15.37 11.26
CA THR A 205 2.53 14.28 10.99
C THR A 205 3.20 14.38 9.63
N VAL A 206 4.52 14.31 9.63
CA VAL A 206 5.32 14.31 8.39
C VAL A 206 5.47 12.92 7.77
N GLY A 207 4.95 11.87 8.43
CA GLY A 207 5.12 10.47 8.01
C GLY A 207 6.41 9.84 8.52
N ALA A 208 6.69 8.59 8.10
CA ALA A 208 7.69 7.73 8.74
C ALA A 208 9.12 7.85 8.18
N ILE A 209 9.36 8.53 7.04
CA ILE A 209 10.61 8.35 6.28
C ILE A 209 11.48 9.60 6.24
N LEU A 210 10.91 10.76 5.99
CA LEU A 210 11.66 12.01 5.75
C LEU A 210 11.11 13.14 6.62
N PRO A 211 11.96 14.02 7.15
CA PRO A 211 11.52 15.26 7.78
C PRO A 211 10.80 16.15 6.75
N PHE A 212 9.98 17.08 7.24
CA PHE A 212 9.22 17.98 6.39
C PHE A 212 9.05 19.35 7.05
N ASP A 213 10.16 20.09 7.11
CA ASP A 213 10.27 21.31 7.86
C ASP A 213 9.25 22.37 7.42
N ARG A 214 9.00 22.54 6.13
CA ARG A 214 7.98 23.49 5.63
C ARG A 214 6.61 23.26 6.28
N MET A 215 6.16 22.03 6.40
CA MET A 215 4.86 21.74 7.05
C MET A 215 4.92 22.02 8.55
N VAL A 216 6.01 21.63 9.20
CA VAL A 216 6.23 21.88 10.64
C VAL A 216 6.23 23.38 10.93
N GLU A 217 6.95 24.18 10.14
CA GLU A 217 7.02 25.65 10.26
C GLU A 217 5.65 26.30 10.03
N MET A 218 4.90 25.88 9.01
CA MET A 218 3.53 26.36 8.76
C MET A 218 2.61 26.10 9.97
N VAL A 219 2.65 24.91 10.53
CA VAL A 219 1.83 24.54 11.70
C VAL A 219 2.23 25.34 12.93
N ALA A 220 3.54 25.52 13.15
CA ALA A 220 4.08 26.30 14.27
C ALA A 220 3.69 27.78 14.15
N ASP A 221 3.80 28.38 12.96
CA ASP A 221 3.34 29.75 12.71
C ASP A 221 1.86 29.93 13.06
N LEU A 222 0.99 29.04 12.58
CA LEU A 222 -0.42 29.11 12.88
C LEU A 222 -0.74 28.92 14.36
N LYS A 223 0.00 28.07 15.07
CA LYS A 223 -0.14 27.90 16.53
C LYS A 223 0.25 29.18 17.25
N GLY A 224 1.39 29.79 16.89
CA GLY A 224 1.84 31.06 17.44
C GLY A 224 0.89 32.24 17.20
N ARG A 225 0.18 32.22 16.06
CA ARG A 225 -0.87 33.21 15.70
C ARG A 225 -2.22 32.93 16.38
N GLY A 226 -2.35 31.86 17.16
CA GLY A 226 -3.61 31.48 17.83
C GLY A 226 -4.67 30.89 16.88
N LEU A 227 -4.30 30.52 15.65
CA LEU A 227 -5.22 29.93 14.66
C LEU A 227 -5.41 28.43 14.81
N ILE A 228 -4.64 27.79 15.69
CA ILE A 228 -4.82 26.42 16.18
C ILE A 228 -5.06 26.49 17.70
N PRO A 229 -6.30 26.72 18.15
CA PRO A 229 -6.63 26.77 19.58
C PRO A 229 -6.63 25.39 20.25
N GLU A 230 -6.71 24.31 19.46
CA GLU A 230 -6.69 22.94 19.91
C GLU A 230 -5.35 22.56 20.57
N ASP A 231 -5.35 21.50 21.41
CA ASP A 231 -4.11 20.83 21.78
C ASP A 231 -3.39 20.33 20.51
N LEU A 232 -2.09 20.44 20.46
CA LEU A 232 -1.30 20.15 19.26
C LEU A 232 -0.12 19.25 19.59
N LEU A 233 0.01 18.15 18.83
CA LEU A 233 1.22 17.34 18.79
C LEU A 233 1.77 17.34 17.36
N ILE A 234 3.06 17.61 17.20
CA ILE A 234 3.75 17.53 15.91
C ILE A 234 4.73 16.37 15.92
N GLN A 235 4.55 15.42 15.00
CA GLN A 235 5.55 14.41 14.68
C GLN A 235 6.43 14.97 13.54
N THR A 236 7.72 15.23 13.85
CA THR A 236 8.64 16.02 13.01
C THR A 236 9.45 15.20 12.02
N GLY A 237 9.60 13.89 12.26
CA GLY A 237 10.54 13.03 11.53
C GLY A 237 11.96 13.14 12.07
N VAL A 238 12.79 12.16 11.76
CA VAL A 238 14.18 12.09 12.24
C VAL A 238 14.98 13.28 11.68
N GLY A 239 15.54 14.10 12.59
CA GLY A 239 16.31 15.29 12.24
C GLY A 239 15.47 16.45 11.67
N GLY A 240 14.15 16.42 11.82
CA GLY A 240 13.26 17.51 11.42
C GLY A 240 13.28 18.70 12.38
N ALA A 241 12.70 19.83 11.94
CA ALA A 241 12.60 21.05 12.74
C ALA A 241 11.80 20.81 14.02
N VAL A 242 12.28 21.39 15.13
CA VAL A 242 11.64 21.32 16.45
C VAL A 242 11.25 22.74 16.87
N PRO A 243 9.99 23.17 16.69
CA PRO A 243 9.55 24.50 17.06
C PRO A 243 9.47 24.67 18.58
N ASP A 244 9.88 25.84 19.07
CA ASP A 244 9.84 26.18 20.49
C ASP A 244 8.39 26.25 21.02
N GLY A 245 8.20 25.75 22.26
CA GLY A 245 6.92 25.87 22.97
C GLY A 245 5.77 25.03 22.42
N ILE A 246 6.04 24.10 21.52
CA ILE A 246 5.04 23.15 20.95
C ILE A 246 5.47 21.73 21.30
N GLU A 247 4.52 20.89 21.70
CA GLU A 247 4.78 19.47 21.93
C GLU A 247 5.16 18.77 20.64
N THR A 248 6.34 18.17 20.61
CA THR A 248 6.88 17.50 19.44
C THR A 248 7.40 16.11 19.78
N VAL A 249 7.30 15.20 18.82
CA VAL A 249 7.95 13.88 18.85
C VAL A 249 8.65 13.63 17.52
N GLU A 250 9.80 13.02 17.55
CA GLU A 250 10.56 12.73 16.32
C GLU A 250 9.88 11.62 15.52
N THR A 251 9.49 10.54 16.19
CA THR A 251 8.83 9.38 15.57
C THR A 251 7.73 8.84 16.49
N LEU A 252 6.72 8.23 15.88
CA LEU A 252 5.69 7.48 16.56
C LEU A 252 5.70 6.03 16.05
N SER A 253 5.57 5.08 16.94
CA SER A 253 5.30 3.68 16.59
C SER A 253 3.92 3.54 15.93
N PHE A 254 3.65 2.39 15.32
CA PHE A 254 2.36 2.13 14.71
C PHE A 254 1.20 2.26 15.72
N ASP A 255 1.37 1.73 16.93
CA ASP A 255 0.34 1.77 17.98
C ASP A 255 0.12 3.19 18.51
N GLU A 256 1.19 3.96 18.70
CA GLU A 256 1.12 5.36 19.12
C GLU A 256 0.42 6.24 18.09
N ILE A 257 0.73 6.08 16.78
CA ILE A 257 0.03 6.83 15.72
C ILE A 257 -1.46 6.44 15.66
N GLN A 258 -1.80 5.16 15.80
CA GLN A 258 -3.21 4.73 15.85
C GLN A 258 -3.93 5.31 17.08
N SER A 259 -3.28 5.34 18.24
CA SER A 259 -3.81 5.94 19.45
C SER A 259 -4.03 7.45 19.29
N ALA A 260 -3.05 8.19 18.75
CA ALA A 260 -3.19 9.61 18.48
C ALA A 260 -4.33 9.91 17.51
N LEU A 261 -4.45 9.17 16.41
CA LEU A 261 -5.52 9.32 15.42
C LEU A 261 -6.93 9.02 15.97
N LYS A 262 -7.06 8.08 16.92
CA LYS A 262 -8.35 7.84 17.61
C LYS A 262 -8.85 9.08 18.34
N HIS A 263 -7.95 9.90 18.88
CA HIS A 263 -8.29 11.08 19.66
C HIS A 263 -8.32 12.37 18.83
N ALA A 264 -7.52 12.46 17.77
CA ALA A 264 -7.41 13.67 16.95
C ALA A 264 -8.70 13.97 16.19
N ASP A 265 -9.21 15.21 16.35
CA ASP A 265 -10.30 15.74 15.54
C ASP A 265 -9.77 16.15 14.16
N ILE A 266 -8.64 16.85 14.11
CA ILE A 266 -8.00 17.31 12.88
C ILE A 266 -6.64 16.66 12.74
N VAL A 267 -6.33 16.22 11.54
CA VAL A 267 -5.00 15.72 11.16
C VAL A 267 -4.43 16.59 10.06
N ILE A 268 -3.26 17.17 10.30
CA ILE A 268 -2.46 17.85 9.28
C ILE A 268 -1.36 16.87 8.87
N CYS A 269 -1.29 16.47 7.60
CA CYS A 269 -0.30 15.48 7.18
C CYS A 269 0.27 15.76 5.79
N HIS A 270 1.47 15.21 5.54
CA HIS A 270 2.01 15.15 4.19
C HIS A 270 1.09 14.31 3.27
N GLY A 271 1.07 14.55 1.99
CA GLY A 271 0.16 13.86 1.04
C GLY A 271 0.46 12.37 0.80
N GLY A 272 0.97 11.63 1.79
CA GLY A 272 1.20 10.20 1.68
C GLY A 272 -0.09 9.38 1.82
N SER A 273 -0.36 8.46 0.89
CA SER A 273 -1.59 7.64 0.86
C SER A 273 -1.87 6.91 2.19
N GLY A 274 -0.82 6.39 2.82
CA GLY A 274 -0.95 5.69 4.11
C GLY A 274 -1.48 6.59 5.23
N SER A 275 -0.95 7.81 5.35
CA SER A 275 -1.38 8.78 6.36
C SER A 275 -2.79 9.27 6.09
N LEU A 276 -3.12 9.60 4.84
CA LEU A 276 -4.45 10.03 4.42
C LEU A 276 -5.51 8.97 4.75
N ILE A 277 -5.33 7.75 4.26
CA ILE A 277 -6.30 6.65 4.46
C ILE A 277 -6.45 6.29 5.94
N THR A 278 -5.34 6.29 6.70
CA THR A 278 -5.40 5.93 8.12
C THR A 278 -6.16 6.99 8.93
N ALA A 279 -5.94 8.29 8.65
CA ALA A 279 -6.66 9.37 9.29
C ALA A 279 -8.16 9.36 8.93
N LEU A 280 -8.50 9.22 7.65
CA LEU A 280 -9.89 9.13 7.18
C LEU A 280 -10.63 7.93 7.78
N ARG A 281 -9.98 6.76 7.86
CA ARG A 281 -10.54 5.55 8.47
C ARG A 281 -10.87 5.73 9.95
N GLN A 282 -10.10 6.56 10.66
CA GLN A 282 -10.36 6.90 12.05
C GLN A 282 -11.42 8.01 12.20
N GLY A 283 -11.98 8.54 11.11
CA GLY A 283 -12.97 9.61 11.14
C GLY A 283 -12.38 10.97 11.51
N CYS A 284 -11.12 11.23 11.22
CA CYS A 284 -10.51 12.54 11.39
C CYS A 284 -10.87 13.47 10.23
N ARG A 285 -10.98 14.78 10.50
CA ARG A 285 -10.91 15.81 9.47
C ARG A 285 -9.46 15.95 9.02
N VAL A 286 -9.20 16.00 7.72
CA VAL A 286 -7.84 15.94 7.20
C VAL A 286 -7.51 17.18 6.38
N VAL A 287 -6.40 17.83 6.70
CA VAL A 287 -5.74 18.82 5.85
C VAL A 287 -4.40 18.24 5.39
N ALA A 288 -4.23 18.13 4.08
CA ALA A 288 -2.99 17.64 3.49
C ALA A 288 -2.09 18.81 3.06
N VAL A 289 -0.81 18.73 3.41
CA VAL A 289 0.25 19.58 2.90
C VAL A 289 1.17 18.70 2.05
N PRO A 290 0.96 18.59 0.71
CA PRO A 290 1.76 17.71 -0.11
C PRO A 290 3.22 18.18 -0.18
N ARG A 291 4.16 17.24 -0.22
CA ARG A 291 5.55 17.53 -0.56
C ARG A 291 5.64 17.86 -2.03
N LEU A 292 6.44 18.87 -2.37
CA LEU A 292 6.57 19.38 -3.72
C LEU A 292 7.94 19.03 -4.32
N PHE A 293 7.92 18.43 -5.51
CA PHE A 293 9.14 18.07 -6.23
C PHE A 293 10.01 19.30 -6.54
N GLU A 294 9.40 20.41 -6.94
CA GLU A 294 10.07 21.67 -7.26
C GLU A 294 10.80 22.31 -6.06
N LYS A 295 10.42 21.92 -4.83
CA LYS A 295 11.09 22.31 -3.58
C LYS A 295 12.12 21.27 -3.10
N GLY A 296 12.34 20.20 -3.85
CA GLY A 296 13.26 19.11 -3.47
C GLY A 296 12.79 18.22 -2.32
N GLU A 297 11.50 18.28 -1.95
CA GLU A 297 10.94 17.61 -0.79
C GLU A 297 10.58 16.14 -1.06
N VAL A 298 10.47 15.76 -2.35
CA VAL A 298 10.08 14.42 -2.81
C VAL A 298 10.61 14.16 -4.21
N TYR A 299 10.65 12.89 -4.63
CA TYR A 299 11.22 12.47 -5.92
C TYR A 299 10.32 12.74 -7.14
N ASP A 300 9.02 12.95 -6.95
CA ASP A 300 8.03 13.27 -8.00
C ASP A 300 6.75 13.87 -7.38
N ASN A 301 5.77 14.24 -8.21
CA ASN A 301 4.54 14.94 -7.79
C ASN A 301 3.38 14.00 -7.42
N HIS A 302 3.63 12.73 -7.07
CA HIS A 302 2.55 11.79 -6.73
C HIS A 302 1.73 12.21 -5.49
N GLN A 303 2.33 12.95 -4.53
CA GLN A 303 1.59 13.44 -3.37
C GLN A 303 0.60 14.55 -3.76
N SER A 304 0.97 15.41 -4.69
CA SER A 304 0.04 16.42 -5.22
C SER A 304 -1.12 15.77 -5.99
N GLU A 305 -0.86 14.73 -6.79
CA GLU A 305 -1.90 14.01 -7.53
C GLU A 305 -2.92 13.36 -6.57
N ILE A 306 -2.46 12.63 -5.56
CA ILE A 306 -3.37 11.94 -4.63
C ILE A 306 -4.15 12.92 -3.75
N THR A 307 -3.50 13.97 -3.25
CA THR A 307 -4.19 14.97 -2.41
C THR A 307 -5.24 15.72 -3.20
N GLN A 308 -4.96 16.09 -4.45
CA GLN A 308 -5.93 16.72 -5.34
C GLN A 308 -7.14 15.80 -5.60
N ALA A 309 -6.90 14.53 -5.94
CA ALA A 309 -7.96 13.55 -6.19
C ALA A 309 -8.85 13.29 -4.95
N PHE A 310 -8.28 13.36 -3.75
CA PHE A 310 -9.04 13.22 -2.50
C PHE A 310 -9.81 14.49 -2.16
N ALA A 311 -9.26 15.67 -2.46
CA ALA A 311 -9.95 16.96 -2.28
C ALA A 311 -11.14 17.08 -3.24
N GLU A 312 -10.99 16.70 -4.51
CA GLU A 312 -12.08 16.68 -5.50
C GLU A 312 -13.23 15.75 -5.11
N ARG A 313 -12.96 14.71 -4.32
CA ARG A 313 -13.96 13.81 -3.74
C ARG A 313 -14.52 14.32 -2.41
N GLY A 314 -14.12 15.51 -1.95
CA GLY A 314 -14.57 16.12 -0.71
C GLY A 314 -14.10 15.44 0.57
N LEU A 315 -13.02 14.62 0.50
CA LEU A 315 -12.52 13.84 1.63
C LEU A 315 -11.56 14.64 2.52
N ILE A 316 -10.81 15.56 1.93
CA ILE A 316 -9.77 16.34 2.61
C ILE A 316 -9.75 17.78 2.08
N CYS A 317 -9.08 18.67 2.81
CA CYS A 317 -8.60 19.93 2.28
C CYS A 317 -7.10 19.88 1.98
N VAL A 318 -6.61 20.75 1.07
CA VAL A 318 -5.20 20.79 0.66
C VAL A 318 -4.66 22.19 0.90
N ALA A 319 -3.42 22.32 1.37
CA ALA A 319 -2.74 23.59 1.58
C ALA A 319 -1.27 23.49 1.19
N ASN A 320 -0.72 24.51 0.54
CA ASN A 320 0.68 24.59 0.15
C ASN A 320 1.41 25.76 0.83
N THR A 321 0.67 26.69 1.42
CA THR A 321 1.15 27.87 2.15
C THR A 321 0.49 27.97 3.52
N ALA A 322 1.04 28.79 4.42
CA ALA A 322 0.48 29.01 5.76
C ALA A 322 -0.93 29.62 5.69
N ASP A 323 -1.17 30.55 4.78
CA ASP A 323 -2.48 31.17 4.64
C ASP A 323 -3.52 30.20 4.07
N GLU A 324 -3.14 29.34 3.11
CA GLU A 324 -4.00 28.24 2.64
C GLU A 324 -4.29 27.24 3.77
N LEU A 325 -3.30 26.94 4.62
CA LEU A 325 -3.50 26.05 5.77
C LEU A 325 -4.47 26.68 6.77
N ALA A 326 -4.35 27.99 7.04
CA ALA A 326 -5.30 28.69 7.90
C ALA A 326 -6.74 28.61 7.34
N ALA A 327 -6.92 28.86 6.05
CA ALA A 327 -8.22 28.76 5.38
C ALA A 327 -8.77 27.32 5.41
N ALA A 328 -7.93 26.34 5.13
CA ALA A 328 -8.28 24.91 5.18
C ALA A 328 -8.72 24.45 6.57
N LEU A 329 -8.07 24.95 7.63
CA LEU A 329 -8.46 24.65 9.02
C LEU A 329 -9.85 25.23 9.37
N VAL A 330 -10.15 26.43 8.90
CA VAL A 330 -11.51 27.02 9.06
C VAL A 330 -12.53 26.15 8.31
N GLU A 331 -12.22 25.75 7.09
CA GLU A 331 -13.10 24.93 6.25
C GLU A 331 -13.40 23.56 6.89
N VAL A 332 -12.37 22.82 7.32
CA VAL A 332 -12.56 21.47 7.89
C VAL A 332 -13.31 21.50 9.23
N ARG A 333 -13.15 22.56 10.03
CA ARG A 333 -13.93 22.72 11.28
C ARG A 333 -15.42 22.88 11.01
N GLY A 334 -15.79 23.53 9.89
CA GLY A 334 -17.17 23.73 9.49
C GLY A 334 -17.84 22.53 8.81
N LYS A 335 -17.08 21.46 8.50
CA LYS A 335 -17.59 20.28 7.80
C LYS A 335 -17.60 19.03 8.70
N PRO A 336 -18.57 18.12 8.52
CA PRO A 336 -18.48 16.81 9.15
C PRO A 336 -17.26 16.04 8.60
N PRO A 337 -16.62 15.18 9.40
CA PRO A 337 -15.60 14.28 8.87
C PRO A 337 -16.23 13.29 7.88
N VAL A 338 -15.45 12.89 6.86
CA VAL A 338 -15.89 11.91 5.85
C VAL A 338 -15.03 10.64 6.00
N PRO A 339 -15.50 9.66 6.77
CA PRO A 339 -14.76 8.41 6.95
C PRO A 339 -14.59 7.65 5.63
N ALA A 340 -13.37 7.25 5.33
CA ALA A 340 -13.06 6.45 4.15
C ALA A 340 -11.94 5.46 4.42
N THR A 341 -11.87 4.40 3.62
CA THR A 341 -10.81 3.40 3.71
C THR A 341 -10.38 2.94 2.31
N SER A 342 -9.31 2.17 2.25
CA SER A 342 -8.99 1.38 1.07
C SER A 342 -9.50 -0.04 1.25
N ASP A 343 -10.24 -0.54 0.27
CA ASP A 343 -10.74 -1.91 0.23
C ASP A 343 -10.19 -2.64 -1.01
N PRO A 344 -9.20 -3.51 -0.85
CA PRO A 344 -8.61 -4.25 -1.96
C PRO A 344 -9.42 -5.49 -2.38
N SER A 345 -10.56 -5.78 -1.75
CA SER A 345 -11.28 -7.07 -1.90
C SER A 345 -11.60 -7.42 -3.34
N ALA A 346 -12.07 -6.47 -4.14
CA ALA A 346 -12.38 -6.72 -5.55
C ALA A 346 -11.12 -7.07 -6.37
N LEU A 347 -10.00 -6.41 -6.10
CA LEU A 347 -8.72 -6.72 -6.72
C LEU A 347 -8.18 -8.07 -6.25
N VAL A 348 -8.32 -8.40 -4.97
CA VAL A 348 -7.94 -9.70 -4.40
C VAL A 348 -8.69 -10.84 -5.12
N GLU A 349 -10.01 -10.73 -5.28
CA GLU A 349 -10.81 -11.74 -5.97
C GLU A 349 -10.45 -11.85 -7.47
N HIS A 350 -10.18 -10.74 -8.12
CA HIS A 350 -9.67 -10.74 -9.50
C HIS A 350 -8.34 -11.48 -9.62
N LEU A 351 -7.39 -11.21 -8.73
CA LEU A 351 -6.08 -11.86 -8.73
C LEU A 351 -6.20 -13.36 -8.40
N LYS A 352 -7.07 -13.77 -7.47
CA LYS A 352 -7.36 -15.19 -7.22
C LYS A 352 -7.84 -15.89 -8.48
N SER A 353 -8.83 -15.32 -9.16
CA SER A 353 -9.37 -15.89 -10.40
C SER A 353 -8.28 -16.01 -11.48
N LEU A 354 -7.41 -15.01 -11.60
CA LEU A 354 -6.31 -15.00 -12.55
C LEU A 354 -5.25 -16.07 -12.22
N LEU A 355 -4.91 -16.24 -10.96
CA LEU A 355 -3.95 -17.24 -10.50
C LEU A 355 -4.51 -18.66 -10.68
N ALA A 356 -5.78 -18.89 -10.40
CA ALA A 356 -6.45 -20.16 -10.65
C ALA A 356 -6.44 -20.53 -12.15
N GLN A 357 -6.72 -19.56 -13.03
CA GLN A 357 -6.62 -19.75 -14.48
C GLN A 357 -5.19 -20.18 -14.88
N TRP A 358 -4.17 -19.47 -14.43
CA TRP A 358 -2.77 -19.79 -14.78
C TRP A 358 -2.27 -21.10 -14.17
N SER A 359 -2.75 -21.46 -12.99
CA SER A 359 -2.49 -22.78 -12.38
C SER A 359 -3.02 -23.91 -13.25
N SER A 360 -4.23 -23.79 -13.80
CA SER A 360 -4.83 -24.79 -14.68
C SER A 360 -4.13 -24.89 -16.06
N GLU A 361 -3.70 -23.74 -16.63
CA GLU A 361 -2.91 -23.69 -17.86
C GLU A 361 -1.57 -24.43 -17.72
N SER A 362 -0.89 -24.28 -16.58
CA SER A 362 0.38 -24.94 -16.29
C SER A 362 0.22 -26.46 -16.17
N GLN A 363 -0.88 -26.94 -15.60
CA GLN A 363 -1.19 -28.38 -15.53
C GLN A 363 -1.43 -29.01 -16.91
N SER A 364 -2.16 -28.30 -17.78
CA SER A 364 -2.45 -28.79 -19.13
C SER A 364 -1.19 -28.85 -20.01
N SER A 365 -0.29 -27.88 -19.89
CA SER A 365 0.98 -27.85 -20.61
C SER A 365 1.97 -28.94 -20.14
N GLY A 366 2.00 -29.24 -18.83
CA GLY A 366 2.81 -30.32 -18.26
C GLY A 366 2.36 -31.74 -18.66
N LYS A 367 1.07 -31.95 -18.89
CA LYS A 367 0.53 -33.24 -19.35
C LYS A 367 0.90 -33.56 -20.80
N LEU A 368 1.07 -32.57 -21.65
CA LEU A 368 1.48 -32.75 -23.06
C LEU A 368 2.97 -33.10 -23.23
N SER A 369 3.81 -32.77 -22.27
CA SER A 369 5.26 -33.08 -22.33
C SER A 369 5.62 -34.47 -21.80
N VAL A 370 4.71 -35.20 -21.16
CA VAL A 370 4.93 -36.55 -20.60
C VAL A 370 4.47 -37.64 -21.55
N THR A 371 3.73 -37.32 -22.63
CA THR A 371 3.20 -38.25 -23.62
C THR A 371 3.89 -38.18 -25.00
N ALA A 372 5.05 -37.54 -25.11
CA ALA A 372 5.87 -37.47 -26.32
C ALA A 372 7.18 -38.27 -26.20
#